data_41d0efe63bad38bc913db530cb216c00
#
_entry.id   41d0efe63bad38bc913db530cb216c00
#
_cell.length_a   1.000
_cell.length_b   1.000
_cell.length_c   1.000
_cell.angle_alpha   90.00
_cell.angle_beta   90.00
_cell.angle_gamma   90.00
#
_symmetry.space_group_name_H-M   'P 1'
#
loop_
_entity.id
_entity.type
_entity.pdbx_description
1 polymer ?
#
loop_
_entity_poly.entity_id
_entity_poly.type
_entity_poly.pdbx_seq_one_letter_code
_entity_poly.pdbx_strand_id
1 'polypeptide(L)'
;SSAASDVYKRQHMIFEDFSKMTGNVLSTQLRTNVSVDLAAIEQISYDEFMHSIPRVTLLGMFHSEPLKGSQLLEINPQLCSLMVELLCGGLDVRAQHPDEKIPSIESFSDIDLALMRELFKEIVNVYKTSWKDIVELNSKFDTIDTNPQLSQAMSPNEPVVLVTFTVKVFGISTFINLCIPYVFFEGILDKLSIRNWFDSSSDDNEDDSLEIKRGLNNVEMVIETKLGDAQMSFADFLNLEAGDVIRLDKKTTSPLETYIEGEPFFYVKPGQKDGQLAIELLDKMEGEEDQ
;
A
#
# COMPACT_ATOMS: atom_id res chain seq x y z
N SER A 1 18.07 1.69 -4.33
CA SER A 1 17.38 1.33 -3.07
C SER A 1 16.35 2.37 -2.63
N SER A 2 16.44 3.66 -3.03
CA SER A 2 15.47 4.68 -2.65
C SER A 2 14.15 4.55 -3.40
N ALA A 3 14.16 4.31 -4.70
CA ALA A 3 12.95 4.09 -5.50
C ALA A 3 12.08 2.91 -4.98
N ALA A 4 12.71 1.83 -4.54
CA ALA A 4 12.01 0.70 -3.92
C ALA A 4 11.35 1.08 -2.58
N SER A 5 11.98 1.97 -1.80
CA SER A 5 11.42 2.50 -0.57
C SER A 5 10.18 3.36 -0.83
N ASP A 6 10.21 4.16 -1.90
CA ASP A 6 9.10 5.05 -2.26
C ASP A 6 7.89 4.28 -2.79
N VAL A 7 8.13 3.26 -3.63
CA VAL A 7 7.09 2.34 -4.08
C VAL A 7 6.44 1.64 -2.88
N TYR A 8 7.23 1.20 -1.91
CA TYR A 8 6.72 0.58 -0.70
C TYR A 8 5.87 1.55 0.14
N LYS A 9 6.35 2.78 0.36
CA LYS A 9 5.60 3.82 1.09
C LYS A 9 4.26 4.12 0.41
N ARG A 10 4.24 4.22 -0.92
CA ARG A 10 3.02 4.43 -1.70
C ARG A 10 2.04 3.28 -1.58
N GLN A 11 2.53 2.05 -1.74
CA GLN A 11 1.70 0.87 -1.53
C GLN A 11 1.10 0.87 -0.12
N HIS A 12 1.89 1.22 0.89
CA HIS A 12 1.43 1.30 2.28
C HIS A 12 0.28 2.31 2.43
N MET A 13 0.41 3.52 1.86
CA MET A 13 -0.64 4.54 1.90
C MET A 13 -1.93 4.09 1.21
N ILE A 14 -1.82 3.48 0.01
CA ILE A 14 -2.97 2.98 -0.73
C ILE A 14 -3.71 1.90 0.07
N PHE A 15 -2.99 0.97 0.67
CA PHE A 15 -3.60 -0.13 1.44
C PHE A 15 -4.10 0.31 2.81
N GLU A 16 -3.51 1.34 3.42
CA GLU A 16 -4.10 1.98 4.60
C GLU A 16 -5.44 2.66 4.27
N ASP A 17 -5.53 3.39 3.16
CA ASP A 17 -6.78 3.99 2.71
C ASP A 17 -7.82 2.92 2.35
N PHE A 18 -7.40 1.87 1.66
CA PHE A 18 -8.24 0.71 1.38
C PHE A 18 -8.79 0.09 2.67
N SER A 19 -7.97 -0.10 3.69
CA SER A 19 -8.39 -0.67 4.98
C SER A 19 -9.45 0.19 5.66
N LYS A 20 -9.25 1.50 5.73
CA LYS A 20 -10.22 2.43 6.33
C LYS A 20 -11.55 2.45 5.60
N MET A 21 -11.52 2.53 4.27
CA MET A 21 -12.74 2.51 3.45
C MET A 21 -13.46 1.17 3.56
N THR A 22 -12.73 0.05 3.58
CA THR A 22 -13.31 -1.28 3.76
C THR A 22 -13.97 -1.41 5.12
N GLY A 23 -13.34 -0.92 6.19
CA GLY A 23 -13.94 -0.87 7.53
C GLY A 23 -15.27 -0.10 7.55
N ASN A 24 -15.33 1.05 6.88
CA ASN A 24 -16.54 1.85 6.78
C ASN A 24 -17.66 1.12 6.02
N VAL A 25 -17.33 0.50 4.89
CA VAL A 25 -18.29 -0.27 4.08
C VAL A 25 -18.81 -1.46 4.88
N LEU A 26 -17.93 -2.25 5.50
CA LEU A 26 -18.33 -3.40 6.31
C LEU A 26 -19.16 -2.97 7.52
N SER A 27 -18.80 -1.87 8.19
CA SER A 27 -19.58 -1.33 9.31
C SER A 27 -21.00 -0.96 8.89
N THR A 28 -21.16 -0.38 7.70
CA THR A 28 -22.46 -0.02 7.13
C THR A 28 -23.28 -1.24 6.77
N GLN A 29 -22.69 -2.21 6.08
CA GLN A 29 -23.36 -3.43 5.61
C GLN A 29 -23.76 -4.34 6.77
N LEU A 30 -22.90 -4.49 7.76
CA LEU A 30 -23.11 -5.36 8.91
C LEU A 30 -23.81 -4.65 10.08
N ARG A 31 -24.07 -3.35 9.98
CA ARG A 31 -24.72 -2.50 10.98
C ARG A 31 -24.08 -2.55 12.37
N THR A 32 -22.77 -2.72 12.39
CA THR A 32 -21.98 -2.76 13.61
C THR A 32 -20.59 -2.16 13.35
N ASN A 33 -19.87 -1.82 14.41
CA ASN A 33 -18.52 -1.29 14.25
C ASN A 33 -17.56 -2.39 13.83
N VAL A 34 -16.95 -2.21 12.66
CA VAL A 34 -15.90 -3.08 12.11
C VAL A 34 -14.65 -2.23 11.88
N SER A 35 -13.54 -2.58 12.52
CA SER A 35 -12.25 -1.97 12.19
C SER A 35 -11.43 -2.89 11.29
N VAL A 36 -10.84 -2.30 10.27
CA VAL A 36 -9.93 -2.99 9.36
C VAL A 36 -8.62 -2.21 9.36
N ASP A 37 -7.54 -2.87 9.72
CA ASP A 37 -6.22 -2.27 9.85
C ASP A 37 -5.21 -3.02 8.99
N LEU A 38 -4.34 -2.29 8.29
CA LEU A 38 -3.25 -2.89 7.55
C LEU A 38 -2.25 -3.54 8.53
N ALA A 39 -2.03 -4.83 8.40
CA ALA A 39 -1.12 -5.59 9.26
C ALA A 39 0.25 -5.81 8.62
N ALA A 40 0.29 -6.21 7.34
CA ALA A 40 1.53 -6.52 6.64
C ALA A 40 1.39 -6.38 5.13
N ILE A 41 2.51 -6.07 4.46
CA ILE A 41 2.68 -6.16 3.02
C ILE A 41 3.93 -7.00 2.79
N GLU A 42 3.80 -8.13 2.11
CA GLU A 42 4.87 -9.09 1.90
C GLU A 42 4.95 -9.49 0.42
N GLN A 43 6.14 -9.77 -0.06
CA GLN A 43 6.34 -10.34 -1.38
C GLN A 43 6.69 -11.82 -1.23
N ILE A 44 5.82 -12.68 -1.75
CA ILE A 44 5.93 -14.14 -1.66
C ILE A 44 5.61 -14.78 -3.00
N SER A 45 5.72 -16.11 -3.12
CA SER A 45 5.18 -16.83 -4.27
C SER A 45 3.68 -17.10 -4.11
N TYR A 46 3.00 -17.31 -5.23
CA TYR A 46 1.59 -17.71 -5.21
C TYR A 46 1.37 -19.03 -4.44
N ASP A 47 2.29 -19.97 -4.58
CA ASP A 47 2.25 -21.25 -3.85
C ASP A 47 2.34 -21.07 -2.32
N GLU A 48 3.22 -20.17 -1.85
CA GLU A 48 3.32 -19.83 -0.43
C GLU A 48 2.02 -19.21 0.09
N PHE A 49 1.39 -18.32 -0.67
CA PHE A 49 0.08 -17.76 -0.32
C PHE A 49 -0.97 -18.85 -0.20
N MET A 50 -1.07 -19.75 -1.19
CA MET A 50 -2.06 -20.83 -1.20
C MET A 50 -1.89 -21.81 -0.05
N HIS A 51 -0.66 -22.02 0.41
CA HIS A 51 -0.37 -22.86 1.60
C HIS A 51 -0.60 -22.13 2.92
N SER A 52 -0.64 -20.79 2.92
CA SER A 52 -0.86 -19.98 4.13
C SER A 52 -2.32 -19.84 4.55
N ILE A 53 -3.25 -20.08 3.64
CA ILE A 53 -4.69 -19.94 3.89
C ILE A 53 -5.36 -21.27 4.23
N PRO A 54 -6.52 -21.27 4.93
CA PRO A 54 -7.24 -22.47 5.27
C PRO A 54 -7.70 -23.28 4.06
N ARG A 55 -7.82 -24.59 4.21
CA ARG A 55 -8.32 -25.49 3.13
C ARG A 55 -9.74 -25.17 2.69
N VAL A 56 -10.57 -24.76 3.62
CA VAL A 56 -11.91 -24.22 3.35
C VAL A 56 -11.86 -22.76 3.71
N THR A 57 -11.95 -21.90 2.73
CA THR A 57 -11.99 -20.46 2.91
C THR A 57 -12.80 -19.84 1.78
N LEU A 58 -13.00 -18.53 1.82
CA LEU A 58 -13.67 -17.83 0.76
C LEU A 58 -12.64 -16.99 -0.04
N LEU A 59 -12.43 -17.39 -1.29
CA LEU A 59 -11.48 -16.78 -2.19
C LEU A 59 -12.23 -16.11 -3.36
N GLY A 60 -12.32 -14.79 -3.34
CA GLY A 60 -12.90 -14.00 -4.43
C GLY A 60 -11.85 -13.63 -5.45
N MET A 61 -12.14 -13.86 -6.72
CA MET A 61 -11.30 -13.45 -7.83
C MET A 61 -11.88 -12.22 -8.52
N PHE A 62 -11.03 -11.26 -8.84
CA PHE A 62 -11.39 -10.07 -9.59
C PHE A 62 -10.23 -9.61 -10.47
N HIS A 63 -10.52 -8.79 -11.46
CA HIS A 63 -9.52 -8.16 -12.31
C HIS A 63 -9.76 -6.66 -12.39
N SER A 64 -8.73 -5.91 -12.77
CA SER A 64 -8.73 -4.45 -12.74
C SER A 64 -8.10 -3.87 -14.01
N GLU A 65 -8.92 -3.65 -15.03
CA GLU A 65 -8.46 -3.02 -16.28
C GLU A 65 -8.04 -1.55 -16.04
N PRO A 66 -7.00 -1.04 -16.72
CA PRO A 66 -6.24 -1.65 -17.81
C PRO A 66 -5.07 -2.53 -17.34
N LEU A 67 -4.89 -2.76 -16.05
CA LEU A 67 -3.78 -3.53 -15.52
C LEU A 67 -4.00 -5.04 -15.71
N LYS A 68 -2.91 -5.77 -15.80
CA LYS A 68 -2.93 -7.21 -16.06
C LYS A 68 -2.94 -8.03 -14.78
N GLY A 69 -3.40 -9.26 -14.89
CA GLY A 69 -3.42 -10.23 -13.80
C GLY A 69 -4.69 -10.18 -12.96
N SER A 70 -5.12 -11.35 -12.53
CA SER A 70 -6.24 -11.49 -11.60
C SER A 70 -5.76 -11.27 -10.17
N GLN A 71 -6.55 -10.54 -9.38
CA GLN A 71 -6.33 -10.37 -7.95
C GLN A 71 -7.22 -11.33 -7.18
N LEU A 72 -6.76 -11.75 -6.00
CA LEU A 72 -7.50 -12.62 -5.11
C LEU A 72 -7.74 -11.92 -3.78
N LEU A 73 -8.97 -11.99 -3.29
CA LEU A 73 -9.35 -11.53 -1.97
C LEU A 73 -9.82 -12.73 -1.14
N GLU A 74 -9.06 -13.09 -0.13
CA GLU A 74 -9.40 -14.15 0.80
C GLU A 74 -10.01 -13.57 2.07
N ILE A 75 -11.16 -14.11 2.46
CA ILE A 75 -11.81 -13.78 3.72
C ILE A 75 -11.77 -15.03 4.60
N ASN A 76 -11.18 -14.88 5.79
CA ASN A 76 -11.08 -15.96 6.76
C ASN A 76 -12.46 -16.59 7.04
N PRO A 77 -12.59 -17.92 7.10
CA PRO A 77 -13.87 -18.62 7.27
C PRO A 77 -14.64 -18.19 8.51
N GLN A 78 -13.94 -17.90 9.59
CA GLN A 78 -14.54 -17.43 10.85
C GLN A 78 -15.20 -16.06 10.67
N LEU A 79 -14.55 -15.16 9.92
CA LEU A 79 -15.10 -13.87 9.57
C LEU A 79 -16.30 -14.02 8.64
N CYS A 80 -16.24 -14.92 7.66
CA CYS A 80 -17.37 -15.21 6.77
C CYS A 80 -18.60 -15.68 7.57
N SER A 81 -18.42 -16.60 8.52
CA SER A 81 -19.49 -17.08 9.38
C SER A 81 -20.17 -15.94 10.13
N LEU A 82 -19.38 -15.08 10.73
CA LEU A 82 -19.88 -13.91 11.45
C LEU A 82 -20.59 -12.91 10.52
N MET A 83 -20.03 -12.63 9.34
CA MET A 83 -20.65 -11.74 8.37
C MET A 83 -22.01 -12.26 7.91
N VAL A 84 -22.11 -13.54 7.59
CA VAL A 84 -23.36 -14.18 7.19
C VAL A 84 -24.39 -14.12 8.32
N GLU A 85 -23.99 -14.43 9.56
CA GLU A 85 -24.85 -14.32 10.75
C GLU A 85 -25.43 -12.90 10.87
N LEU A 86 -24.58 -11.89 10.78
CA LEU A 86 -25.00 -10.48 10.90
C LEU A 86 -25.90 -10.05 9.74
N LEU A 87 -25.60 -10.45 8.51
CA LEU A 87 -26.44 -10.16 7.35
C LEU A 87 -27.81 -10.84 7.41
N CYS A 88 -27.90 -12.01 8.05
CA CYS A 88 -29.16 -12.71 8.30
C CYS A 88 -29.96 -12.17 9.50
N GLY A 89 -29.49 -11.07 10.12
CA GLY A 89 -30.20 -10.43 11.23
C GLY A 89 -29.77 -10.88 12.62
N GLY A 90 -28.64 -11.56 12.76
CA GLY A 90 -28.09 -12.05 14.04
C GLY A 90 -27.49 -10.97 14.95
N LEU A 91 -27.58 -9.68 14.57
CA LEU A 91 -26.97 -8.58 15.31
C LEU A 91 -27.36 -8.52 16.78
N ASP A 92 -28.67 -8.60 17.08
CA ASP A 92 -29.18 -8.50 18.46
C ASP A 92 -28.72 -9.69 19.29
N VAL A 93 -28.71 -10.89 18.71
CA VAL A 93 -28.26 -12.11 19.38
C VAL A 93 -26.78 -12.02 19.69
N ARG A 94 -25.98 -11.58 18.70
CA ARG A 94 -24.52 -11.41 18.85
C ARG A 94 -24.18 -10.33 19.87
N ALA A 95 -24.92 -9.24 19.90
CA ALA A 95 -24.70 -8.15 20.85
C ALA A 95 -24.98 -8.59 22.32
N GLN A 96 -25.90 -9.55 22.53
CA GLN A 96 -26.19 -10.12 23.85
C GLN A 96 -25.15 -11.19 24.27
N HIS A 97 -24.50 -11.83 23.31
CA HIS A 97 -23.55 -12.92 23.53
C HIS A 97 -22.23 -12.67 22.73
N PRO A 98 -21.50 -11.58 23.03
CA PRO A 98 -20.32 -11.19 22.23
C PRO A 98 -19.18 -12.21 22.33
N ASP A 99 -19.08 -12.94 23.43
CA ASP A 99 -18.02 -13.94 23.68
C ASP A 99 -18.34 -15.33 23.16
N GLU A 100 -19.52 -15.52 22.57
CA GLU A 100 -19.90 -16.82 22.02
C GLU A 100 -19.01 -17.15 20.81
N LYS A 101 -18.46 -18.39 20.83
CA LYS A 101 -17.60 -18.86 19.74
C LYS A 101 -18.34 -18.84 18.41
N ILE A 102 -17.71 -18.26 17.40
CA ILE A 102 -18.19 -18.36 16.02
C ILE A 102 -17.94 -19.80 15.55
N PRO A 103 -18.97 -20.49 15.03
CA PRO A 103 -18.80 -21.81 14.46
C PRO A 103 -17.81 -21.77 13.30
N SER A 104 -16.96 -22.79 13.19
CA SER A 104 -16.15 -22.98 12.01
C SER A 104 -17.03 -23.40 10.84
N ILE A 105 -16.93 -22.72 9.71
CA ILE A 105 -17.61 -23.15 8.49
C ILE A 105 -16.82 -24.32 7.89
N GLU A 106 -17.46 -25.48 7.77
CA GLU A 106 -16.93 -26.64 7.06
C GLU A 106 -17.30 -26.62 5.57
N SER A 107 -18.42 -25.99 5.25
CA SER A 107 -18.89 -25.78 3.87
C SER A 107 -19.80 -24.57 3.80
N PHE A 108 -19.77 -23.89 2.66
CA PHE A 108 -20.65 -22.75 2.39
C PHE A 108 -21.90 -23.19 1.64
N SER A 109 -23.06 -22.75 2.09
CA SER A 109 -24.33 -22.91 1.36
C SER A 109 -24.43 -21.89 0.19
N ASP A 110 -25.36 -22.13 -0.73
CA ASP A 110 -25.63 -21.20 -1.82
C ASP A 110 -26.07 -19.82 -1.32
N ILE A 111 -26.76 -19.76 -0.17
CA ILE A 111 -27.19 -18.52 0.46
C ILE A 111 -25.97 -17.78 1.02
N ASP A 112 -25.06 -18.46 1.71
CA ASP A 112 -23.83 -17.87 2.22
C ASP A 112 -23.02 -17.27 1.07
N LEU A 113 -22.85 -18.00 -0.04
CA LEU A 113 -22.14 -17.55 -1.22
C LEU A 113 -22.82 -16.35 -1.88
N ALA A 114 -24.14 -16.33 -1.95
CA ALA A 114 -24.89 -15.21 -2.51
C ALA A 114 -24.69 -13.92 -1.69
N LEU A 115 -24.78 -14.01 -0.35
CA LEU A 115 -24.56 -12.89 0.56
C LEU A 115 -23.10 -12.39 0.48
N MET A 116 -22.16 -13.31 0.53
CA MET A 116 -20.74 -12.95 0.47
C MET A 116 -20.35 -12.37 -0.88
N ARG A 117 -20.97 -12.80 -1.98
CA ARG A 117 -20.73 -12.23 -3.32
C ARG A 117 -21.02 -10.73 -3.37
N GLU A 118 -22.09 -10.28 -2.74
CA GLU A 118 -22.43 -8.86 -2.69
C GLU A 118 -21.40 -8.08 -1.84
N LEU A 119 -20.95 -8.63 -0.71
CA LEU A 119 -19.88 -8.02 0.07
C LEU A 119 -18.55 -7.93 -0.72
N PHE A 120 -18.20 -8.99 -1.46
CA PHE A 120 -17.01 -8.96 -2.32
C PHE A 120 -17.08 -7.86 -3.37
N LYS A 121 -18.21 -7.66 -4.01
CA LYS A 121 -18.40 -6.57 -4.98
C LYS A 121 -18.19 -5.20 -4.35
N GLU A 122 -18.70 -5.00 -3.14
CA GLU A 122 -18.50 -3.74 -2.40
C GLU A 122 -17.01 -3.52 -2.06
N ILE A 123 -16.32 -4.56 -1.61
CA ILE A 123 -14.88 -4.48 -1.32
C ILE A 123 -14.06 -4.23 -2.58
N VAL A 124 -14.42 -4.85 -3.72
CA VAL A 124 -13.77 -4.60 -5.03
C VAL A 124 -14.00 -3.14 -5.48
N ASN A 125 -15.16 -2.58 -5.20
CA ASN A 125 -15.43 -1.16 -5.44
C ASN A 125 -14.51 -0.25 -4.59
N VAL A 126 -14.32 -0.59 -3.33
CA VAL A 126 -13.37 0.11 -2.45
C VAL A 126 -11.95 -0.01 -3.00
N TYR A 127 -11.54 -1.19 -3.45
CA TYR A 127 -10.24 -1.41 -4.07
C TYR A 127 -10.01 -0.49 -5.27
N LYS A 128 -10.97 -0.44 -6.19
CA LYS A 128 -10.96 0.49 -7.33
C LYS A 128 -10.75 1.94 -6.87
N THR A 129 -11.47 2.36 -5.86
CA THR A 129 -11.43 3.74 -5.34
C THR A 129 -10.10 4.07 -4.69
N SER A 130 -9.46 3.11 -4.01
CA SER A 130 -8.17 3.33 -3.32
C SER A 130 -7.01 3.61 -4.28
N TRP A 131 -7.13 3.24 -5.55
CA TRP A 131 -6.11 3.46 -6.58
C TRP A 131 -6.31 4.72 -7.42
N LYS A 132 -7.43 5.44 -7.22
CA LYS A 132 -7.84 6.57 -8.10
C LYS A 132 -6.76 7.63 -8.32
N ASP A 133 -5.92 7.90 -7.31
CA ASP A 133 -4.88 8.91 -7.37
C ASP A 133 -3.61 8.45 -8.14
N ILE A 134 -3.54 7.17 -8.46
CA ILE A 134 -2.41 6.57 -9.20
C ILE A 134 -2.85 6.16 -10.60
N VAL A 135 -3.97 5.44 -10.68
CA VAL A 135 -4.52 4.90 -11.93
C VAL A 135 -6.02 4.71 -11.81
N GLU A 136 -6.75 5.09 -12.84
CA GLU A 136 -8.17 4.78 -12.92
C GLU A 136 -8.35 3.31 -13.27
N LEU A 137 -8.91 2.56 -12.33
CA LEU A 137 -9.17 1.14 -12.48
C LEU A 137 -10.64 0.88 -12.80
N ASN A 138 -10.89 -0.04 -13.71
CA ASN A 138 -12.18 -0.67 -13.89
C ASN A 138 -12.13 -2.08 -13.30
N SER A 139 -12.32 -2.16 -11.98
CA SER A 139 -12.26 -3.42 -11.25
C SER A 139 -13.59 -4.13 -11.31
N LYS A 140 -13.56 -5.42 -11.68
CA LYS A 140 -14.74 -6.28 -11.80
C LYS A 140 -14.54 -7.56 -11.04
N PHE A 141 -15.53 -7.89 -10.23
CA PHE A 141 -15.61 -9.16 -9.55
C PHE A 141 -15.94 -10.28 -10.53
N ASP A 142 -15.19 -11.37 -10.51
CA ASP A 142 -15.34 -12.49 -11.44
C ASP A 142 -16.07 -13.66 -10.79
N THR A 143 -15.47 -14.27 -9.78
CA THR A 143 -15.99 -15.50 -9.16
C THR A 143 -15.54 -15.67 -7.71
N ILE A 144 -16.22 -16.58 -7.01
CA ILE A 144 -15.82 -17.07 -5.69
C ILE A 144 -15.43 -18.54 -5.80
N ASP A 145 -14.35 -18.89 -5.11
CA ASP A 145 -13.91 -20.26 -4.89
C ASP A 145 -13.89 -20.55 -3.38
N THR A 146 -14.33 -21.72 -2.99
CA THR A 146 -14.35 -22.16 -1.59
C THR A 146 -13.26 -23.19 -1.28
N ASN A 147 -12.59 -23.68 -2.29
CA ASN A 147 -11.47 -24.61 -2.18
C ASN A 147 -10.23 -24.05 -2.90
N PRO A 148 -9.34 -23.37 -2.19
CA PRO A 148 -8.14 -22.78 -2.77
C PRO A 148 -7.27 -23.77 -3.54
N GLN A 149 -7.21 -25.02 -3.10
CA GLN A 149 -6.36 -26.05 -3.73
C GLN A 149 -6.78 -26.36 -5.18
N LEU A 150 -8.01 -26.06 -5.55
CA LEU A 150 -8.53 -26.23 -6.92
C LEU A 150 -8.34 -24.97 -7.77
N SER A 151 -8.03 -23.85 -7.14
CA SER A 151 -7.84 -22.57 -7.83
C SER A 151 -6.50 -22.55 -8.54
N GLN A 152 -6.53 -22.39 -9.86
CA GLN A 152 -5.35 -22.24 -10.73
C GLN A 152 -5.27 -20.82 -11.32
N ALA A 153 -5.50 -19.83 -10.47
CA ALA A 153 -5.53 -18.42 -10.89
C ALA A 153 -4.18 -17.93 -11.42
N MET A 154 -3.09 -18.50 -10.87
CA MET A 154 -1.71 -18.10 -11.20
C MET A 154 -0.80 -19.32 -11.20
N SER A 155 0.40 -19.15 -11.78
CA SER A 155 1.44 -20.17 -11.68
C SER A 155 1.99 -20.28 -10.25
N PRO A 156 2.37 -21.47 -9.75
CA PRO A 156 2.86 -21.63 -8.38
C PRO A 156 4.02 -20.72 -7.99
N ASN A 157 4.95 -20.51 -8.90
CA ASN A 157 6.14 -19.69 -8.70
C ASN A 157 5.93 -18.20 -9.04
N GLU A 158 4.72 -17.80 -9.38
CA GLU A 158 4.45 -16.40 -9.71
C GLU A 158 4.64 -15.51 -8.47
N PRO A 159 5.45 -14.45 -8.58
CA PRO A 159 5.62 -13.53 -7.47
C PRO A 159 4.34 -12.72 -7.27
N VAL A 160 3.91 -12.64 -6.01
CA VAL A 160 2.72 -11.90 -5.61
C VAL A 160 3.04 -10.98 -4.44
N VAL A 161 2.29 -9.90 -4.33
CA VAL A 161 2.24 -9.06 -3.15
C VAL A 161 1.06 -9.52 -2.31
N LEU A 162 1.34 -10.01 -1.11
CA LEU A 162 0.35 -10.38 -0.12
C LEU A 162 0.15 -9.21 0.84
N VAL A 163 -1.08 -8.70 0.89
CA VAL A 163 -1.48 -7.66 1.83
C VAL A 163 -2.44 -8.26 2.85
N THR A 164 -2.04 -8.26 4.10
CA THR A 164 -2.83 -8.80 5.20
C THR A 164 -3.46 -7.67 6.00
N PHE A 165 -4.76 -7.77 6.22
CA PHE A 165 -5.53 -6.85 7.06
C PHE A 165 -6.07 -7.58 8.27
N THR A 166 -5.93 -6.96 9.44
CA THR A 166 -6.61 -7.41 10.66
C THR A 166 -8.00 -6.81 10.70
N VAL A 167 -9.00 -7.65 10.91
CA VAL A 167 -10.40 -7.23 11.05
C VAL A 167 -10.85 -7.50 12.47
N LYS A 168 -11.38 -6.46 13.13
CA LYS A 168 -11.92 -6.56 14.49
C LYS A 168 -13.41 -6.23 14.50
N VAL A 169 -14.19 -7.15 15.03
CA VAL A 169 -15.64 -7.00 15.19
C VAL A 169 -16.09 -7.82 16.41
N PHE A 170 -16.91 -7.24 17.29
CA PHE A 170 -17.34 -7.87 18.55
C PHE A 170 -16.18 -8.44 19.41
N GLY A 171 -15.05 -7.74 19.46
CA GLY A 171 -13.87 -8.22 20.20
C GLY A 171 -13.11 -9.38 19.54
N ILE A 172 -13.62 -9.91 18.43
CA ILE A 172 -12.97 -10.98 17.66
C ILE A 172 -12.00 -10.35 16.68
N SER A 173 -10.78 -10.88 16.62
CA SER A 173 -9.75 -10.48 15.67
C SER A 173 -9.53 -11.58 14.63
N THR A 174 -9.64 -11.24 13.36
CA THR A 174 -9.49 -12.15 12.23
C THR A 174 -8.85 -11.44 11.06
N PHE A 175 -8.77 -12.06 9.88
CA PHE A 175 -7.97 -11.56 8.77
C PHE A 175 -8.76 -11.53 7.45
N ILE A 176 -8.38 -10.55 6.62
CA ILE A 176 -8.64 -10.51 5.19
C ILE A 176 -7.26 -10.43 4.50
N ASN A 177 -7.07 -11.23 3.46
CA ASN A 177 -5.85 -11.25 2.67
C ASN A 177 -6.14 -10.84 1.23
N LEU A 178 -5.30 -9.97 0.70
CA LEU A 178 -5.35 -9.52 -0.69
C LEU A 178 -4.07 -9.97 -1.39
N CYS A 179 -4.21 -10.80 -2.42
CA CYS A 179 -3.10 -11.33 -3.20
C CYS A 179 -3.10 -10.67 -4.58
N ILE A 180 -2.05 -9.92 -4.88
CA ILE A 180 -1.91 -9.14 -6.11
C ILE A 180 -0.71 -9.66 -6.88
N PRO A 181 -0.88 -10.14 -8.14
CA PRO A 181 0.25 -10.60 -8.94
C PRO A 181 1.19 -9.45 -9.28
N TYR A 182 2.49 -9.73 -9.35
CA TYR A 182 3.49 -8.71 -9.65
C TYR A 182 3.26 -8.01 -10.98
N VAL A 183 2.74 -8.73 -11.99
CA VAL A 183 2.39 -8.17 -13.29
C VAL A 183 1.40 -6.99 -13.22
N PHE A 184 0.59 -6.91 -12.18
CA PHE A 184 -0.29 -5.77 -11.93
C PHE A 184 0.53 -4.50 -11.66
N PHE A 185 1.59 -4.60 -10.87
CA PHE A 185 2.44 -3.48 -10.51
C PHE A 185 3.35 -3.05 -11.67
N GLU A 186 3.76 -3.97 -12.55
CA GLU A 186 4.59 -3.63 -13.71
C GLU A 186 3.96 -2.51 -14.56
N GLY A 187 2.63 -2.50 -14.69
CA GLY A 187 1.91 -1.49 -15.44
C GLY A 187 1.85 -0.10 -14.78
N ILE A 188 2.27 0.03 -13.52
CA ILE A 188 2.16 1.27 -12.74
C ILE A 188 3.41 1.60 -11.92
N LEU A 189 4.51 0.86 -12.09
CA LEU A 189 5.76 1.11 -11.35
C LEU A 189 6.21 2.57 -11.48
N ASP A 190 6.18 3.11 -12.69
CA ASP A 190 6.55 4.50 -12.96
C ASP A 190 5.66 5.49 -12.22
N LYS A 191 4.35 5.21 -12.13
CA LYS A 191 3.38 6.06 -11.43
C LYS A 191 3.46 5.94 -9.91
N LEU A 192 3.99 4.84 -9.40
CA LEU A 192 4.26 4.64 -7.99
C LEU A 192 5.54 5.38 -7.52
N SER A 193 6.40 5.80 -8.44
CA SER A 193 7.53 6.66 -8.13
C SER A 193 7.06 8.09 -7.81
N ILE A 194 7.53 8.64 -6.70
CA ILE A 194 7.21 10.02 -6.27
C ILE A 194 7.60 11.04 -7.35
N ARG A 195 8.66 10.77 -8.10
CA ARG A 195 9.19 11.66 -9.14
C ARG A 195 8.17 11.94 -10.24
N ASN A 196 7.52 10.92 -10.77
CA ASN A 196 6.55 11.08 -11.85
C ASN A 196 5.24 11.76 -11.40
N TRP A 197 4.94 11.72 -10.10
CA TRP A 197 3.77 12.41 -9.57
C TRP A 197 3.92 13.93 -9.55
N PHE A 198 5.12 14.44 -9.28
CA PHE A 198 5.41 15.88 -9.38
C PHE A 198 5.46 16.37 -10.83
N ASP A 199 5.88 15.53 -11.78
CA ASP A 199 5.94 15.88 -13.21
C ASP A 199 4.56 15.82 -13.88
N SER A 200 3.70 14.86 -13.51
CA SER A 200 2.34 14.75 -14.06
C SER A 200 1.34 15.78 -13.52
N SER A 201 1.63 16.40 -12.37
CA SER A 201 0.79 17.48 -11.82
C SER A 201 1.00 18.83 -12.53
N SER A 202 1.91 18.90 -13.51
CA SER A 202 2.15 20.11 -14.30
C SER A 202 1.35 20.22 -15.60
N ASP A 203 0.64 19.16 -16.04
CA ASP A 203 0.09 19.14 -17.42
C ASP A 203 -1.43 18.94 -17.57
N ASP A 204 -2.26 18.70 -16.55
CA ASP A 204 -3.72 18.61 -16.77
C ASP A 204 -4.57 19.06 -15.56
N ASN A 205 -5.44 20.04 -15.83
CA ASN A 205 -6.59 20.55 -15.07
C ASN A 205 -6.31 21.38 -13.80
N GLU A 206 -6.55 22.71 -13.95
CA GLU A 206 -6.46 23.72 -12.88
C GLU A 206 -7.38 23.47 -11.67
N ASP A 207 -8.46 22.72 -11.80
CA ASP A 207 -9.42 22.50 -10.72
C ASP A 207 -9.03 21.32 -9.78
N ASP A 208 -8.51 20.23 -10.32
CA ASP A 208 -8.02 19.10 -9.50
C ASP A 208 -6.71 19.43 -8.78
N SER A 209 -5.90 20.34 -9.35
CA SER A 209 -4.65 20.77 -8.75
C SER A 209 -4.84 21.57 -7.44
N LEU A 210 -5.98 22.20 -7.24
CA LEU A 210 -6.29 22.99 -6.05
C LEU A 210 -6.65 22.12 -4.83
N GLU A 211 -7.34 21.01 -5.02
CA GLU A 211 -7.65 20.07 -3.93
C GLU A 211 -6.42 19.26 -3.51
N ILE A 212 -5.62 18.84 -4.48
CA ILE A 212 -4.35 18.14 -4.26
C ILE A 212 -3.35 19.06 -3.55
N LYS A 213 -3.23 20.32 -3.99
CA LYS A 213 -2.39 21.33 -3.30
C LYS A 213 -2.83 21.59 -1.87
N ARG A 214 -4.12 21.54 -1.56
CA ARG A 214 -4.64 21.69 -0.19
C ARG A 214 -4.31 20.50 0.70
N GLY A 215 -4.34 19.27 0.15
CA GLY A 215 -3.94 18.06 0.87
C GLY A 215 -2.43 18.00 1.15
N LEU A 216 -1.60 18.51 0.23
CA LEU A 216 -0.15 18.52 0.33
C LEU A 216 0.42 19.62 1.23
N ASN A 217 -0.32 20.71 1.46
CA ASN A 217 0.14 21.81 2.32
C ASN A 217 0.46 21.41 3.77
N ASN A 218 0.03 20.24 4.21
CA ASN A 218 0.23 19.74 5.57
C ASN A 218 1.19 18.53 5.64
N VAL A 219 1.82 18.14 4.52
CA VAL A 219 2.79 17.04 4.52
C VAL A 219 4.18 17.60 4.81
N GLU A 220 4.74 17.23 5.96
CA GLU A 220 6.13 17.53 6.29
C GLU A 220 7.05 16.59 5.49
N MET A 221 8.02 17.15 4.79
CA MET A 221 9.00 16.41 4.01
C MET A 221 10.40 16.71 4.53
N VAL A 222 11.24 15.68 4.59
CA VAL A 222 12.65 15.84 4.97
C VAL A 222 13.47 16.17 3.74
N ILE A 223 14.14 17.32 3.78
CA ILE A 223 15.07 17.76 2.75
C ILE A 223 16.49 17.56 3.26
N GLU A 224 17.25 16.71 2.58
CA GLU A 224 18.65 16.44 2.90
C GLU A 224 19.56 17.06 1.85
N THR A 225 20.60 17.78 2.29
CA THR A 225 21.61 18.33 1.39
C THR A 225 22.92 17.61 1.63
N LYS A 226 23.40 16.93 0.59
CA LYS A 226 24.67 16.20 0.63
C LYS A 226 25.83 17.16 0.42
N LEU A 227 26.70 17.31 1.42
CA LEU A 227 27.90 18.16 1.34
C LEU A 227 28.99 17.54 0.47
N GLY A 228 29.06 16.23 0.40
CA GLY A 228 30.05 15.46 -0.35
C GLY A 228 30.33 14.11 0.31
N ASP A 229 31.22 13.35 -0.29
CA ASP A 229 31.70 12.07 0.18
C ASP A 229 33.16 12.16 0.61
N ALA A 230 33.53 11.37 1.61
CA ALA A 230 34.92 11.16 1.99
C ALA A 230 35.22 9.67 2.09
N GLN A 231 36.39 9.26 1.63
CA GLN A 231 36.90 7.91 1.79
C GLN A 231 38.05 7.91 2.78
N MET A 232 38.00 7.03 3.75
CA MET A 232 39.07 6.87 4.72
C MET A 232 39.25 5.39 5.08
N SER A 233 40.42 5.03 5.60
CA SER A 233 40.65 3.68 6.09
C SER A 233 39.91 3.45 7.42
N PHE A 234 39.61 2.19 7.74
CA PHE A 234 38.98 1.85 9.00
C PHE A 234 39.88 2.23 10.21
N ALA A 235 41.20 2.15 10.04
CA ALA A 235 42.16 2.58 11.07
C ALA A 235 42.08 4.10 11.34
N ASP A 236 41.97 4.91 10.29
CA ASP A 236 41.81 6.37 10.40
C ASP A 236 40.45 6.71 11.05
N PHE A 237 39.40 5.99 10.68
CA PHE A 237 38.07 6.17 11.28
C PHE A 237 38.07 5.93 12.80
N LEU A 238 38.76 4.88 13.25
CA LEU A 238 38.86 4.58 14.69
C LEU A 238 39.64 5.60 15.50
N ASN A 239 40.50 6.41 14.86
CA ASN A 239 41.33 7.42 15.51
C ASN A 239 40.76 8.83 15.38
N LEU A 240 39.53 9.01 14.86
CA LEU A 240 38.90 10.33 14.78
C LEU A 240 38.61 10.91 16.16
N GLU A 241 39.00 12.14 16.35
CA GLU A 241 38.76 12.91 17.56
C GLU A 241 38.01 14.23 17.27
N ALA A 242 37.37 14.78 18.28
CA ALA A 242 36.67 16.06 18.15
C ALA A 242 37.69 17.18 17.83
N GLY A 243 37.50 17.83 16.69
CA GLY A 243 38.40 18.86 16.14
C GLY A 243 39.09 18.44 14.85
N ASP A 244 38.99 17.17 14.47
CA ASP A 244 39.55 16.70 13.20
C ASP A 244 38.74 17.24 12.01
N VAL A 245 39.45 17.49 10.91
CA VAL A 245 38.87 18.01 9.69
C VAL A 245 38.88 16.93 8.59
N ILE A 246 37.68 16.53 8.17
CA ILE A 246 37.49 15.56 7.11
C ILE A 246 37.31 16.32 5.78
N ARG A 247 38.19 16.06 4.83
CA ARG A 247 38.10 16.65 3.50
C ARG A 247 37.09 15.84 2.68
N LEU A 248 36.12 16.56 2.07
CA LEU A 248 35.13 15.97 1.16
C LEU A 248 35.61 16.10 -0.31
N ASP A 249 34.99 15.33 -1.18
CA ASP A 249 35.28 15.28 -2.63
C ASP A 249 34.72 16.47 -3.43
N LYS A 250 33.79 17.24 -2.85
CA LYS A 250 33.15 18.42 -3.46
C LYS A 250 33.96 19.69 -3.19
N LYS A 251 34.03 20.58 -4.18
CA LYS A 251 34.61 21.92 -4.02
C LYS A 251 33.59 22.86 -3.37
N THR A 252 34.05 23.83 -2.59
CA THR A 252 33.19 24.83 -1.94
C THR A 252 32.40 25.70 -2.92
N THR A 253 32.80 25.77 -4.18
CA THR A 253 32.13 26.50 -5.27
C THR A 253 31.18 25.64 -6.10
N SER A 254 31.19 24.32 -5.91
CA SER A 254 30.34 23.41 -6.67
C SER A 254 28.93 23.38 -6.08
N PRO A 255 27.88 23.28 -6.92
CA PRO A 255 26.55 23.03 -6.43
C PRO A 255 26.48 21.73 -5.63
N LEU A 256 25.65 21.72 -4.60
CA LEU A 256 25.34 20.55 -3.80
C LEU A 256 24.05 19.92 -4.29
N GLU A 257 23.94 18.64 -4.06
CA GLU A 257 22.73 17.85 -4.40
C GLU A 257 21.80 17.80 -3.21
N THR A 258 20.53 18.05 -3.47
CA THR A 258 19.48 17.98 -2.44
C THR A 258 18.57 16.83 -2.73
N TYR A 259 18.28 16.06 -1.70
CA TYR A 259 17.45 14.88 -1.74
C TYR A 259 16.17 15.14 -0.95
N ILE A 260 15.05 14.72 -1.50
CA ILE A 260 13.75 14.70 -0.82
C ILE A 260 13.37 13.25 -0.66
N GLU A 261 13.23 12.79 0.57
CA GLU A 261 12.95 11.38 0.88
C GLU A 261 13.92 10.39 0.19
N GLY A 262 15.18 10.82 0.02
CA GLY A 262 16.25 10.00 -0.59
C GLY A 262 16.38 10.10 -2.10
N GLU A 263 15.50 10.82 -2.82
CA GLU A 263 15.59 11.06 -4.25
C GLU A 263 16.22 12.41 -4.56
N PRO A 264 17.14 12.50 -5.57
CA PRO A 264 17.76 13.75 -5.97
C PRO A 264 16.75 14.67 -6.66
N PHE A 265 16.66 15.92 -6.23
CA PHE A 265 15.65 16.86 -6.73
C PHE A 265 16.23 18.18 -7.23
N PHE A 266 17.13 18.79 -6.47
CA PHE A 266 17.64 20.12 -6.77
C PHE A 266 19.15 20.22 -6.61
N TYR A 267 19.76 21.06 -7.46
CA TYR A 267 21.06 21.64 -7.16
C TYR A 267 20.87 22.86 -6.27
N VAL A 268 21.68 22.96 -5.24
CA VAL A 268 21.58 24.02 -4.25
C VAL A 268 22.95 24.63 -3.92
N LYS A 269 22.90 25.83 -3.41
CA LYS A 269 24.07 26.51 -2.84
C LYS A 269 23.85 26.73 -1.35
N PRO A 270 24.80 26.32 -0.50
CA PRO A 270 24.69 26.58 0.93
C PRO A 270 24.89 28.07 1.22
N GLY A 271 24.17 28.57 2.20
CA GLY A 271 24.21 29.96 2.62
C GLY A 271 23.73 30.13 4.06
N GLN A 272 23.42 31.36 4.41
CA GLN A 272 22.87 31.72 5.72
C GLN A 272 21.72 32.71 5.54
N LYS A 273 20.64 32.52 6.30
CA LYS A 273 19.52 33.43 6.36
C LYS A 273 19.11 33.59 7.84
N ASP A 274 18.98 34.82 8.28
CA ASP A 274 18.56 35.15 9.66
C ASP A 274 19.38 34.45 10.78
N GLY A 275 20.68 34.25 10.52
CA GLY A 275 21.59 33.60 11.47
C GLY A 275 21.52 32.08 11.48
N GLN A 276 20.72 31.47 10.62
CA GLN A 276 20.60 30.03 10.46
C GLN A 276 21.20 29.56 9.12
N LEU A 277 21.67 28.32 9.09
CA LEU A 277 22.08 27.68 7.85
C LEU A 277 20.88 27.61 6.90
N ALA A 278 21.10 27.96 5.64
CA ALA A 278 20.11 27.96 4.58
C ALA A 278 20.69 27.41 3.28
N ILE A 279 19.82 27.02 2.39
CA ILE A 279 20.17 26.59 1.02
C ILE A 279 19.43 27.46 0.00
N GLU A 280 20.11 27.85 -1.05
CA GLU A 280 19.53 28.54 -2.21
C GLU A 280 19.31 27.50 -3.30
N LEU A 281 18.08 27.37 -3.77
CA LEU A 281 17.74 26.47 -4.89
C LEU A 281 18.27 27.09 -6.20
N LEU A 282 19.02 26.32 -6.98
CA LEU A 282 19.57 26.75 -8.26
C LEU A 282 18.73 26.19 -9.41
N ASP A 283 18.81 24.89 -9.66
CA ASP A 283 18.15 24.20 -10.74
C ASP A 283 17.59 22.85 -10.28
N LYS A 284 16.55 22.36 -10.99
CA LYS A 284 16.11 20.97 -10.86
C LYS A 284 17.16 20.03 -11.47
N MET A 285 17.38 18.90 -10.83
CA MET A 285 18.20 17.84 -11.42
C MET A 285 17.39 17.19 -12.53
N GLU A 286 17.88 17.28 -13.79
CA GLU A 286 17.31 16.51 -14.90
C GLU A 286 17.57 15.03 -14.63
N GLY A 287 16.50 14.21 -14.69
CA GLY A 287 16.64 12.77 -14.60
C GLY A 287 17.44 12.24 -15.77
N GLU A 288 18.38 11.33 -15.53
CA GLU A 288 18.97 10.54 -16.59
C GLU A 288 17.82 9.84 -17.36
N GLU A 289 17.55 10.32 -18.57
CA GLU A 289 16.80 9.55 -19.57
C GLU A 289 17.69 8.34 -19.90
N ASP A 290 17.26 7.16 -19.50
CA ASP A 290 17.85 5.90 -19.95
C ASP A 290 17.80 5.85 -21.48
N GLN A 291 18.98 5.85 -22.08
CA GLN A 291 19.20 5.52 -23.50
C GLN A 291 19.15 4.00 -23.70
#